data_3b52f533458e377d55c00230a80af142
#
_entry.id   3b52f533458e377d55c00230a80af142
#
_cell.length_a   1.000
_cell.length_b   1.000
_cell.length_c   1.000
_cell.angle_alpha   90.00
_cell.angle_beta   90.00
_cell.angle_gamma   90.00
#
_symmetry.space_group_name_H-M   'P 1'
#
loop_
_entity.id
_entity.type
_entity.pdbx_description
1 polymer ?
#
loop_
_entity_poly.entity_id
_entity_poly.type
_entity_poly.pdbx_seq_one_letter_code
_entity_poly.pdbx_strand_id
1 'polypeptide(L)'
;MSNDTDAYPDDSFDNMKAVADAMGYPFPYLIDETQEVARAYGAVCTPDFFGYNADLQLQYRGRLDESGRQADVGDVRRDLFLAMKQVAETGRGPEEQVASIGCSLKWRDNEAA
;
A
#
# COMPACT_ATOMS: atom_id res chain seq x y z
N MET A 1 -6.57 4.40 -1.80
CA MET A 1 -7.69 3.78 -1.05
C MET A 1 -8.62 3.08 -2.03
N SER A 2 -8.80 1.77 -1.89
CA SER A 2 -9.58 0.96 -2.84
C SER A 2 -10.69 0.12 -2.18
N ASN A 3 -10.95 0.28 -0.89
CA ASN A 3 -12.03 -0.44 -0.23
C ASN A 3 -13.42 0.00 -0.70
N ASP A 4 -14.38 -0.90 -0.58
CA ASP A 4 -15.79 -0.57 -0.82
C ASP A 4 -16.28 0.45 0.20
N THR A 5 -16.36 1.71 -0.21
CA THR A 5 -16.73 2.81 0.69
C THR A 5 -18.22 2.86 1.00
N ASP A 6 -19.06 2.16 0.26
CA ASP A 6 -20.48 2.06 0.57
C ASP A 6 -20.71 1.15 1.77
N ALA A 7 -20.01 0.01 1.82
CA ALA A 7 -20.07 -0.91 2.95
C ALA A 7 -19.20 -0.46 4.13
N TYR A 8 -18.17 0.34 3.85
CA TYR A 8 -17.20 0.82 4.86
C TYR A 8 -17.10 2.34 4.79
N PRO A 9 -18.12 3.06 5.31
CA PRO A 9 -18.19 4.53 5.17
C PRO A 9 -17.07 5.29 5.88
N ASP A 10 -16.39 4.68 6.84
CA ASP A 10 -15.21 5.29 7.46
C ASP A 10 -14.07 5.50 6.47
N ASP A 11 -14.08 4.77 5.36
CA ASP A 11 -13.10 4.89 4.29
C ASP A 11 -13.57 5.84 3.17
N SER A 12 -14.63 6.58 3.38
CA SER A 12 -15.21 7.49 2.38
C SER A 12 -14.22 8.56 1.92
N PHE A 13 -14.47 9.11 0.74
CA PHE A 13 -13.67 10.20 0.22
C PHE A 13 -13.63 11.41 1.16
N ASP A 14 -14.76 11.75 1.76
CA ASP A 14 -14.82 12.85 2.73
C ASP A 14 -13.96 12.59 3.96
N ASN A 15 -13.97 11.37 4.47
CA ASN A 15 -13.12 10.98 5.60
C ASN A 15 -11.63 10.96 5.19
N MET A 16 -11.31 10.53 3.97
CA MET A 16 -9.95 10.60 3.44
C MET A 16 -9.44 12.04 3.41
N LYS A 17 -10.26 12.97 2.95
CA LYS A 17 -9.90 14.40 2.93
C LYS A 17 -9.64 14.91 4.34
N ALA A 18 -10.52 14.59 5.28
CA ALA A 18 -10.38 15.02 6.66
C ALA A 18 -9.09 14.48 7.29
N VAL A 19 -8.78 13.21 7.07
CA VAL A 19 -7.55 12.59 7.59
C VAL A 19 -6.31 13.22 6.96
N ALA A 20 -6.31 13.40 5.63
CA ALA A 20 -5.17 13.99 4.94
C ALA A 20 -4.88 15.42 5.43
N ASP A 21 -5.92 16.20 5.65
CA ASP A 21 -5.80 17.57 6.18
C ASP A 21 -5.29 17.56 7.62
N ALA A 22 -5.89 16.72 8.47
CA ALA A 22 -5.52 16.64 9.89
C ALA A 22 -4.08 16.17 10.09
N MET A 23 -3.62 15.23 9.27
CA MET A 23 -2.29 14.65 9.37
C MET A 23 -1.24 15.38 8.53
N GLY A 24 -1.66 16.32 7.67
CA GLY A 24 -0.74 17.06 6.82
C GLY A 24 0.03 16.18 5.84
N TYR A 25 -0.65 15.25 5.18
CA TYR A 25 0.01 14.32 4.26
C TYR A 25 0.74 15.05 3.13
N PRO A 26 2.06 14.83 2.96
CA PRO A 26 2.84 15.46 1.91
C PRO A 26 2.78 14.73 0.56
N PHE A 27 1.95 13.71 0.44
CA PHE A 27 1.84 12.87 -0.75
C PHE A 27 0.40 12.86 -1.26
N PRO A 28 0.16 12.52 -2.55
CA PRO A 28 -1.19 12.34 -3.06
C PRO A 28 -1.91 11.19 -2.34
N TYR A 29 -3.12 11.48 -1.86
CA TYR A 29 -3.98 10.48 -1.23
C TYR A 29 -5.20 10.29 -2.12
N LEU A 30 -5.25 9.19 -2.86
CA LEU A 30 -6.17 8.97 -3.95
C LEU A 30 -7.24 7.94 -3.59
N ILE A 31 -8.43 8.09 -4.17
CA ILE A 31 -9.47 7.08 -4.08
C ILE A 31 -9.56 6.32 -5.40
N ASP A 32 -9.63 4.99 -5.29
CA ASP A 32 -9.83 4.05 -6.40
C ASP A 32 -11.25 3.48 -6.28
N GLU A 33 -12.22 4.31 -6.60
CA GLU A 33 -13.62 4.01 -6.35
C GLU A 33 -14.11 2.76 -7.08
N THR A 34 -13.68 2.57 -8.32
CA THR A 34 -14.06 1.39 -9.12
C THR A 34 -13.25 0.16 -8.78
N GLN A 35 -12.17 0.32 -8.02
CA GLN A 35 -11.23 -0.74 -7.66
C GLN A 35 -10.42 -1.28 -8.85
N GLU A 36 -10.45 -0.60 -9.97
CA GLU A 36 -9.68 -0.98 -11.16
C GLU A 36 -8.18 -0.96 -10.92
N VAL A 37 -7.69 0.04 -10.20
CA VAL A 37 -6.26 0.17 -9.91
C VAL A 37 -5.78 -0.97 -9.02
N ALA A 38 -6.53 -1.27 -7.95
CA ALA A 38 -6.19 -2.37 -7.07
C ALA A 38 -6.15 -3.70 -7.82
N ARG A 39 -7.10 -3.91 -8.73
CA ARG A 39 -7.12 -5.12 -9.56
C ARG A 39 -5.94 -5.18 -10.51
N ALA A 40 -5.62 -4.08 -11.17
CA ALA A 40 -4.49 -4.01 -12.08
C ALA A 40 -3.16 -4.33 -11.38
N TYR A 41 -3.00 -3.91 -10.14
CA TYR A 41 -1.81 -4.20 -9.35
C TYR A 41 -1.83 -5.61 -8.75
N GLY A 42 -2.97 -6.27 -8.72
CA GLY A 42 -3.11 -7.56 -8.05
C GLY A 42 -3.10 -7.44 -6.53
N ALA A 43 -3.51 -6.28 -6.00
CA ALA A 43 -3.54 -6.05 -4.56
C ALA A 43 -4.59 -6.93 -3.89
N VAL A 44 -4.28 -7.47 -2.72
CA VAL A 44 -5.17 -8.38 -1.99
C VAL A 44 -5.38 -7.97 -0.53
N CYS A 45 -4.51 -7.13 -0.01
CA CYS A 45 -4.60 -6.69 1.39
C CYS A 45 -4.24 -5.22 1.52
N THR A 46 -4.49 -4.67 2.70
CA THR A 46 -4.15 -3.29 3.03
C THR A 46 -3.37 -3.27 4.35
N PRO A 47 -2.22 -2.58 4.39
CA PRO A 47 -1.54 -1.97 3.25
C PRO A 47 -0.80 -3.01 2.40
N ASP A 48 -0.57 -2.68 1.14
CA ASP A 48 0.26 -3.47 0.24
C ASP A 48 1.14 -2.49 -0.54
N PHE A 49 2.45 -2.67 -0.50
CA PHE A 49 3.40 -1.71 -1.07
C PHE A 49 3.99 -2.22 -2.38
N PHE A 50 4.01 -1.35 -3.38
CA PHE A 50 4.52 -1.64 -4.71
C PHE A 50 5.54 -0.56 -5.08
N GLY A 51 6.79 -0.95 -5.25
CA GLY A 51 7.89 -0.04 -5.57
C GLY A 51 8.41 -0.25 -6.98
N TYR A 52 8.60 0.84 -7.70
CA TYR A 52 9.01 0.83 -9.10
C TYR A 52 10.33 1.53 -9.31
N ASN A 53 11.09 1.11 -10.33
CA ASN A 53 12.29 1.84 -10.74
C ASN A 53 11.95 2.99 -11.71
N ALA A 54 12.97 3.70 -12.18
CA ALA A 54 12.77 4.83 -13.10
C ALA A 54 12.12 4.43 -14.42
N ASP A 55 12.23 3.18 -14.82
CA ASP A 55 11.62 2.63 -16.03
C ASP A 55 10.19 2.10 -15.78
N LEU A 56 9.63 2.37 -14.61
CA LEU A 56 8.30 1.92 -14.20
C LEU A 56 8.16 0.39 -14.17
N GLN A 57 9.24 -0.29 -13.86
CA GLN A 57 9.25 -1.73 -13.67
C GLN A 57 9.10 -2.04 -12.18
N LEU A 58 8.22 -2.98 -11.86
CA LEU A 58 7.99 -3.38 -10.46
C LEU A 58 9.24 -4.07 -9.92
N GLN A 59 9.80 -3.51 -8.84
CA GLN A 59 11.01 -4.01 -8.22
C GLN A 59 10.81 -4.48 -6.79
N TYR A 60 9.76 -4.01 -6.12
CA TYR A 60 9.44 -4.44 -4.77
C TYR A 60 7.94 -4.55 -4.60
N ARG A 61 7.50 -5.66 -4.02
CA ARG A 61 6.13 -5.82 -3.52
C ARG A 61 6.19 -6.50 -2.18
N GLY A 62 5.61 -5.88 -1.17
CA GLY A 62 5.63 -6.49 0.15
C GLY A 62 5.29 -5.54 1.27
N ARG A 63 5.74 -5.90 2.46
CA ARG A 63 5.43 -5.20 3.69
C ARG A 63 6.23 -3.91 3.85
N LEU A 64 5.71 -3.03 4.70
CA LEU A 64 6.43 -1.81 5.08
C LEU A 64 7.72 -2.13 5.84
N ASP A 65 7.59 -2.93 6.88
CA ASP A 65 8.69 -3.32 7.74
C ASP A 65 8.33 -4.57 8.56
N GLU A 66 9.25 -4.96 9.42
CA GLU A 66 9.12 -6.15 10.27
C GLU A 66 8.10 -5.99 11.41
N SER A 67 7.69 -4.76 11.72
CA SER A 67 6.79 -4.50 12.84
C SER A 67 5.37 -5.03 12.65
N GLY A 68 4.94 -5.22 11.40
CA GLY A 68 3.57 -5.64 11.11
C GLY A 68 2.55 -4.60 11.58
N ARG A 69 1.64 -5.01 12.46
CA ARG A 69 0.62 -4.12 13.01
C ARG A 69 1.06 -3.41 14.28
N GLN A 70 2.22 -3.74 14.80
CA GLN A 70 2.71 -3.16 16.05
C GLN A 70 3.42 -1.85 15.77
N ALA A 71 3.07 -0.81 16.51
CA ALA A 71 3.78 0.45 16.49
C ALA A 71 4.91 0.42 17.51
N ASP A 72 5.95 1.21 17.25
CA ASP A 72 7.03 1.47 18.21
C ASP A 72 7.76 0.23 18.73
N VAL A 73 7.98 -0.73 17.86
CA VAL A 73 8.71 -1.95 18.25
C VAL A 73 10.23 -1.81 18.21
N GLY A 74 10.75 -0.62 17.94
CA GLY A 74 12.20 -0.35 17.97
C GLY A 74 12.92 -0.77 16.71
N ASP A 75 14.06 -1.47 16.86
CA ASP A 75 14.95 -1.81 15.75
C ASP A 75 14.39 -2.94 14.90
N VAL A 76 13.49 -2.60 14.00
CA VAL A 76 12.92 -3.56 13.05
C VAL A 76 13.58 -3.39 11.68
N ARG A 77 13.56 -4.46 10.89
CA ARG A 77 14.01 -4.40 9.50
C ARG A 77 13.02 -3.56 8.69
N ARG A 78 13.51 -2.51 8.07
CA ARG A 78 12.72 -1.56 7.28
C ARG A 78 12.73 -1.99 5.81
N ASP A 79 11.94 -3.03 5.50
CA ASP A 79 11.99 -3.70 4.20
C ASP A 79 11.73 -2.78 3.02
N LEU A 80 10.67 -1.98 3.06
CA LEU A 80 10.36 -1.06 1.96
C LEU A 80 11.46 -0.02 1.77
N PHE A 81 11.92 0.58 2.88
CA PHE A 81 12.98 1.58 2.81
C PHE A 81 14.26 1.01 2.21
N LEU A 82 14.71 -0.15 2.71
CA LEU A 82 15.94 -0.79 2.22
C LEU A 82 15.81 -1.20 0.76
N ALA A 83 14.65 -1.74 0.39
CA ALA A 83 14.41 -2.14 -0.99
C ALA A 83 14.45 -0.94 -1.94
N MET A 84 13.78 0.14 -1.59
CA MET A 84 13.72 1.32 -2.46
C MET A 84 15.05 2.07 -2.50
N LYS A 85 15.84 2.01 -1.42
CA LYS A 85 17.21 2.51 -1.43
C LYS A 85 18.06 1.73 -2.44
N GLN A 86 17.94 0.41 -2.43
CA GLN A 86 18.64 -0.44 -3.41
C GLN A 86 18.18 -0.14 -4.84
N VAL A 87 16.87 0.02 -5.06
CA VAL A 87 16.32 0.37 -6.36
C VAL A 87 16.87 1.71 -6.86
N ALA A 88 16.94 2.70 -5.97
CA ALA A 88 17.50 4.01 -6.32
C ALA A 88 18.97 3.92 -6.74
N GLU A 89 19.73 3.03 -6.12
CA GLU A 89 21.16 2.86 -6.40
C GLU A 89 21.45 1.97 -7.60
N THR A 90 20.64 0.93 -7.83
CA THR A 90 20.92 -0.12 -8.81
C THR A 90 19.88 -0.30 -9.90
N GLY A 91 18.69 0.26 -9.72
CA GLY A 91 17.55 0.03 -10.60
C GLY A 91 16.84 -1.29 -10.38
N ARG A 92 17.27 -2.09 -9.41
CA ARG A 92 16.71 -3.41 -9.12
C ARG A 92 16.43 -3.60 -7.63
N GLY A 93 15.31 -4.25 -7.34
CA GLY A 93 14.94 -4.63 -5.98
C GLY A 93 15.67 -5.87 -5.47
N PRO A 94 15.53 -6.17 -4.17
CA PRO A 94 16.12 -7.37 -3.59
C PRO A 94 15.45 -8.64 -4.11
N GLU A 95 16.19 -9.73 -4.13
CA GLU A 95 15.65 -11.04 -4.55
C GLU A 95 14.64 -11.56 -3.55
N GLU A 96 14.90 -11.38 -2.26
CA GLU A 96 14.00 -11.82 -1.20
C GLU A 96 13.10 -10.69 -0.76
N GLN A 97 11.80 -10.93 -0.77
CA GLN A 97 10.80 -9.95 -0.38
C GLN A 97 9.74 -10.63 0.47
N VAL A 98 9.34 -9.96 1.54
CA VAL A 98 8.34 -10.50 2.47
C VAL A 98 6.99 -9.90 2.14
N ALA A 99 6.01 -10.77 1.91
CA ALA A 99 4.66 -10.36 1.55
C ALA A 99 4.02 -9.50 2.62
N SER A 100 3.17 -8.56 2.19
CA SER A 100 2.38 -7.76 3.10
C SER A 100 1.44 -8.64 3.91
N ILE A 101 1.28 -8.29 5.20
CA ILE A 101 0.31 -8.90 6.09
C ILE A 101 -0.61 -7.79 6.57
N GLY A 102 -1.89 -7.93 6.30
CA GLY A 102 -2.85 -6.90 6.69
C GLY A 102 -4.27 -7.38 6.49
N CYS A 103 -5.22 -6.46 6.66
CA CYS A 103 -6.63 -6.76 6.43
C CYS A 103 -6.87 -6.99 4.94
N SER A 104 -7.76 -7.93 4.62
CA SER A 104 -8.14 -8.15 3.23
C SER A 104 -8.72 -6.86 2.64
N LEU A 105 -8.44 -6.64 1.37
CA LEU A 105 -9.04 -5.53 0.62
C LEU A 105 -10.55 -5.78 0.53
N LYS A 106 -11.36 -4.75 0.79
CA LYS A 106 -12.83 -4.88 0.83
C LYS A 106 -13.40 -4.62 -0.54
N TRP A 107 -13.66 -5.70 -1.27
CA TRP A 107 -14.21 -5.64 -2.63
C TRP A 107 -15.69 -5.32 -2.61
N ARG A 108 -16.16 -4.65 -3.67
CA ARG A 108 -17.60 -4.48 -3.89
C ARG A 108 -18.21 -5.83 -4.24
N ASP A 109 -19.45 -6.07 -3.82
CA ASP A 109 -20.07 -7.39 -3.85
C ASP A 109 -19.92 -8.16 -5.14
N ASN A 110 -20.22 -7.55 -6.26
CA ASN A 110 -20.22 -8.24 -7.55
C ASN A 110 -18.82 -8.40 -8.14
N GLU A 111 -17.83 -7.90 -7.48
CA GLU A 111 -16.48 -7.82 -7.99
C GLU A 111 -15.54 -8.84 -7.35
N ALA A 112 -15.96 -9.44 -6.26
CA ALA A 112 -15.17 -10.42 -5.52
C ALA A 112 -15.04 -11.76 -6.24
N ALA A 113 -15.86 -11.99 -7.23
CA ALA A 113 -15.85 -13.23 -7.99
C ALA A 113 -14.73 -13.29 -9.03
#